data_394a2cc4b314b586054f6f7d2df74679
#
_entry.id   394a2cc4b314b586054f6f7d2df74679
#
_cell.length_a   1.000
_cell.length_b   1.000
_cell.length_c   1.000
_cell.angle_alpha   90.00
_cell.angle_beta   90.00
_cell.angle_gamma   90.00
#
_symmetry.space_group_name_H-M   'P 1'
#
loop_
_entity.id
_entity.type
_entity.pdbx_description
1 polymer ?
#
loop_
_entity_poly.entity_id
_entity_poly.type
_entity_poly.pdbx_seq_one_letter_code
_entity_poly.pdbx_strand_id
1 'polypeptide(L)'
;EGDYTNPIDFYRTAYFTTLDYEKLCCKYSCYIEIINENTIKADGIRLIRYANGKDYIFEEPLLSTLIEYEFCYHPKRKIAIDKFISIYENIWNNYQKSLNGEFDFIVFDGSLLHHPLNDIINNYHITGEQAVPFITALLNAIGLTEKYIFYLKTDNISIQLQIAYKERNRLKPTCKQIEFWERRFKDDMVVLNSINE
;
A
#
# COMPACT_ATOMS: atom_id res chain seq x y z
N GLU A 1 13.90 -12.71 -3.31
CA GLU A 1 12.90 -12.69 -4.41
C GLU A 1 11.60 -12.22 -3.80
N GLY A 2 11.20 -10.96 -4.10
CA GLY A 2 9.95 -10.43 -3.60
C GLY A 2 8.81 -11.24 -4.18
N ASP A 3 8.08 -11.93 -3.33
CA ASP A 3 6.87 -12.60 -3.74
C ASP A 3 5.83 -11.53 -4.04
N TYR A 4 5.60 -11.28 -5.32
CA TYR A 4 4.62 -10.32 -5.79
C TYR A 4 3.17 -10.65 -5.39
N THR A 5 2.94 -11.77 -4.78
CA THR A 5 1.65 -12.12 -4.17
C THR A 5 1.52 -11.55 -2.76
N ASN A 6 2.62 -11.06 -2.16
CA ASN A 6 2.61 -10.46 -0.83
C ASN A 6 1.95 -9.06 -0.86
N PRO A 7 0.83 -8.85 -0.16
CA PRO A 7 0.10 -7.58 -0.16
C PRO A 7 0.88 -6.37 0.40
N ILE A 8 2.04 -6.59 0.99
CA ILE A 8 2.89 -5.55 1.60
C ILE A 8 3.84 -4.90 0.58
N ASP A 9 4.14 -5.55 -0.53
CA ASP A 9 5.29 -5.23 -1.38
C ASP A 9 4.98 -4.31 -2.57
N PHE A 10 3.93 -3.46 -2.45
CA PHE A 10 3.53 -2.52 -3.51
C PHE A 10 4.15 -1.12 -3.40
N TYR A 11 5.08 -0.92 -2.49
CA TYR A 11 5.90 0.28 -2.46
C TYR A 11 6.81 0.33 -3.68
N ARG A 12 6.89 1.50 -4.32
CA ARG A 12 7.66 1.71 -5.56
C ARG A 12 7.24 0.78 -6.72
N THR A 13 5.92 0.65 -6.85
CA THR A 13 5.30 -0.11 -7.93
C THR A 13 4.35 0.81 -8.69
N ALA A 14 4.53 0.89 -10.01
CA ALA A 14 3.69 1.66 -10.89
C ALA A 14 2.51 0.82 -11.39
N TYR A 15 1.32 1.44 -11.43
CA TYR A 15 0.10 0.83 -11.93
C TYR A 15 -0.23 1.32 -13.34
N PHE A 16 -0.52 0.38 -14.23
CA PHE A 16 -0.98 0.66 -15.59
C PHE A 16 -2.20 -0.21 -15.95
N THR A 17 -3.11 0.34 -16.76
CA THR A 17 -4.03 -0.49 -17.54
C THR A 17 -3.26 -1.26 -18.61
N THR A 18 -3.83 -2.32 -19.15
CA THR A 18 -3.18 -3.06 -20.28
C THR A 18 -2.85 -2.13 -21.43
N LEU A 19 -3.78 -1.23 -21.81
CA LEU A 19 -3.59 -0.29 -22.90
C LEU A 19 -2.46 0.72 -22.63
N ASP A 20 -2.40 1.27 -21.43
CA ASP A 20 -1.35 2.24 -21.08
C ASP A 20 0.02 1.57 -20.92
N TYR A 21 0.04 0.30 -20.51
CA TYR A 21 1.25 -0.51 -20.51
C TYR A 21 1.80 -0.74 -21.93
N GLU A 22 0.94 -1.07 -22.87
CA GLU A 22 1.32 -1.22 -24.28
C GLU A 22 1.90 0.08 -24.84
N LYS A 23 1.28 1.23 -24.55
CA LYS A 23 1.83 2.56 -24.92
C LYS A 23 3.19 2.82 -24.26
N LEU A 24 3.35 2.46 -22.99
CA LEU A 24 4.63 2.58 -22.28
C LEU A 24 5.71 1.73 -22.96
N CYS A 25 5.41 0.46 -23.26
CA CYS A 25 6.34 -0.45 -23.93
C CYS A 25 6.73 0.04 -25.33
N CYS A 26 5.78 0.60 -26.09
CA CYS A 26 6.08 1.21 -27.38
C CYS A 26 7.01 2.42 -27.24
N LYS A 27 6.72 3.32 -26.28
CA LYS A 27 7.51 4.52 -26.02
C LYS A 27 8.93 4.20 -25.56
N TYR A 28 9.08 3.16 -24.75
CA TYR A 28 10.34 2.74 -24.13
C TYR A 28 10.77 1.36 -24.60
N SER A 29 10.72 1.13 -25.92
CA SER A 29 11.00 -0.19 -26.52
C SER A 29 12.38 -0.76 -26.22
N CYS A 30 13.38 0.09 -26.00
CA CYS A 30 14.72 -0.33 -25.59
C CYS A 30 14.79 -0.94 -24.16
N TYR A 31 13.76 -0.71 -23.33
CA TYR A 31 13.65 -1.25 -21.98
C TYR A 31 12.65 -2.40 -21.87
N ILE A 32 12.11 -2.91 -22.99
CA ILE A 32 10.95 -3.83 -22.98
C ILE A 32 11.23 -5.13 -22.21
N GLU A 33 12.43 -5.66 -22.29
CA GLU A 33 12.83 -6.89 -21.59
C GLU A 33 12.80 -6.66 -20.07
N ILE A 34 13.50 -5.64 -19.58
CA ILE A 34 13.56 -5.33 -18.15
C ILE A 34 12.21 -4.85 -17.61
N ILE A 35 11.37 -4.17 -18.42
CA ILE A 35 9.98 -3.84 -18.05
C ILE A 35 9.20 -5.14 -17.84
N ASN A 36 9.25 -6.09 -18.78
CA ASN A 36 8.53 -7.36 -18.69
C ASN A 36 8.96 -8.20 -17.48
N GLU A 37 10.27 -8.26 -17.20
CA GLU A 37 10.83 -8.98 -16.05
C GLU A 37 10.33 -8.43 -14.71
N ASN A 38 10.09 -7.13 -14.64
CA ASN A 38 9.63 -6.45 -13.43
C ASN A 38 8.12 -6.16 -13.43
N THR A 39 7.35 -6.81 -14.30
CA THR A 39 5.91 -6.61 -14.43
C THR A 39 5.11 -7.80 -13.95
N ILE A 40 4.22 -7.56 -12.99
CA ILE A 40 3.15 -8.49 -12.63
C ILE A 40 1.98 -8.25 -13.55
N LYS A 41 1.51 -9.32 -14.19
CA LYS A 41 0.33 -9.31 -15.07
C LYS A 41 -0.85 -9.89 -14.30
N ALA A 42 -1.86 -9.07 -14.05
CA ALA A 42 -3.14 -9.49 -13.48
C ALA A 42 -4.27 -8.99 -14.39
N ASP A 43 -5.49 -9.49 -14.18
CA ASP A 43 -6.64 -9.23 -15.05
C ASP A 43 -6.86 -7.75 -15.37
N GLY A 44 -6.50 -7.35 -16.59
CA GLY A 44 -6.62 -6.00 -17.11
C GLY A 44 -5.66 -4.96 -16.52
N ILE A 45 -4.76 -5.37 -15.63
CA ILE A 45 -3.77 -4.48 -14.98
C ILE A 45 -2.35 -4.98 -15.16
N ARG A 46 -1.40 -4.06 -15.05
CA ARG A 46 0.05 -4.29 -15.03
C ARG A 46 0.66 -3.49 -13.91
N LEU A 47 1.36 -4.19 -13.04
CA LEU A 47 2.09 -3.59 -11.92
C LEU A 47 3.58 -3.72 -12.20
N ILE A 48 4.26 -2.59 -12.39
CA ILE A 48 5.70 -2.55 -12.70
C ILE A 48 6.45 -2.14 -11.45
N ARG A 49 7.25 -3.03 -10.90
CA ARG A 49 8.18 -2.70 -9.83
C ARG A 49 9.34 -1.90 -10.41
N TYR A 50 9.56 -0.70 -9.90
CA TYR A 50 10.61 0.19 -10.42
C TYR A 50 11.78 0.40 -9.46
N ALA A 51 11.78 -0.26 -8.30
CA ALA A 51 12.90 -0.26 -7.38
C ALA A 51 13.03 -1.58 -6.61
N ASN A 52 14.23 -1.93 -6.23
CA ASN A 52 14.55 -3.02 -5.33
C ASN A 52 15.17 -2.45 -4.04
N GLY A 53 14.38 -2.38 -2.97
CA GLY A 53 14.77 -1.69 -1.75
C GLY A 53 15.00 -0.19 -1.99
N LYS A 54 16.25 0.28 -1.84
CA LYS A 54 16.62 1.68 -2.08
C LYS A 54 17.06 1.97 -3.52
N ASP A 55 17.38 0.94 -4.28
CA ASP A 55 17.98 1.07 -5.60
C ASP A 55 16.89 1.07 -6.68
N TYR A 56 16.94 2.03 -7.58
CA TYR A 56 16.05 2.07 -8.72
C TYR A 56 16.50 1.08 -9.80
N ILE A 57 15.53 0.39 -10.42
CA ILE A 57 15.77 -0.59 -11.49
C ILE A 57 15.92 0.11 -12.84
N PHE A 58 15.24 1.24 -13.01
CA PHE A 58 15.17 1.99 -14.26
C PHE A 58 15.86 3.34 -14.13
N GLU A 59 16.35 3.83 -15.26
CA GLU A 59 16.93 5.15 -15.40
C GLU A 59 15.93 6.17 -15.98
N GLU A 60 16.30 7.46 -15.94
CA GLU A 60 15.55 8.51 -16.61
C GLU A 60 15.60 8.33 -18.17
N PRO A 61 14.53 8.68 -18.89
CA PRO A 61 13.27 9.29 -18.42
C PRO A 61 12.18 8.28 -18.03
N LEU A 62 12.42 6.97 -18.13
CA LEU A 62 11.42 5.95 -17.80
C LEU A 62 11.08 5.97 -16.31
N LEU A 63 12.08 6.12 -15.43
CA LEU A 63 11.88 6.17 -13.98
C LEU A 63 10.87 7.25 -13.57
N SER A 64 11.02 8.48 -14.05
CA SER A 64 10.06 9.57 -13.77
C SER A 64 8.64 9.21 -14.22
N THR A 65 8.51 8.55 -15.39
CA THR A 65 7.21 8.09 -15.86
C THR A 65 6.61 7.04 -14.93
N LEU A 66 7.39 6.08 -14.45
CA LEU A 66 6.92 5.04 -13.53
C LEU A 66 6.52 5.64 -12.17
N ILE A 67 7.30 6.57 -11.64
CA ILE A 67 6.97 7.29 -10.39
C ILE A 67 5.64 8.03 -10.50
N GLU A 68 5.32 8.65 -11.65
CA GLU A 68 4.02 9.32 -11.85
C GLU A 68 2.82 8.38 -11.75
N TYR A 69 3.02 7.10 -12.02
CA TYR A 69 2.00 6.05 -11.94
C TYR A 69 2.12 5.18 -10.70
N GLU A 70 2.85 5.64 -9.67
CA GLU A 70 3.00 4.87 -8.44
C GLU A 70 1.65 4.47 -7.85
N PHE A 71 1.52 3.20 -7.47
CA PHE A 71 0.28 2.63 -6.96
C PHE A 71 -0.03 3.11 -5.53
N CYS A 72 0.98 3.11 -4.66
CA CYS A 72 0.84 3.50 -3.26
C CYS A 72 1.58 4.81 -2.95
N TYR A 73 1.05 5.56 -1.97
CA TYR A 73 1.71 6.74 -1.37
C TYR A 73 1.98 7.94 -2.29
N HIS A 74 1.54 7.91 -3.53
CA HIS A 74 1.78 9.03 -4.44
C HIS A 74 0.73 10.14 -4.29
N PRO A 75 1.14 11.40 -3.99
CA PRO A 75 0.21 12.51 -3.73
C PRO A 75 -0.58 12.97 -4.97
N LYS A 76 -0.09 12.67 -6.17
CA LYS A 76 -0.76 13.00 -7.44
C LYS A 76 -1.42 11.77 -8.07
N ARG A 77 -2.13 11.03 -7.28
CA ARG A 77 -2.71 9.75 -7.68
C ARG A 77 -3.63 9.86 -8.88
N LYS A 78 -3.41 9.00 -9.87
CA LYS A 78 -4.22 8.92 -11.10
C LYS A 78 -5.26 7.77 -11.08
N ILE A 79 -5.34 7.04 -9.98
CA ILE A 79 -6.23 5.89 -9.82
C ILE A 79 -7.43 6.32 -8.97
N ALA A 80 -8.66 6.04 -9.43
CA ALA A 80 -9.87 6.26 -8.63
C ALA A 80 -9.87 5.33 -7.40
N ILE A 81 -10.46 5.79 -6.28
CA ILE A 81 -10.45 5.04 -5.02
C ILE A 81 -11.05 3.64 -5.17
N ASP A 82 -12.19 3.50 -5.85
CA ASP A 82 -12.84 2.21 -6.05
C ASP A 82 -11.92 1.23 -6.80
N LYS A 83 -11.18 1.72 -7.78
CA LYS A 83 -10.20 0.93 -8.52
C LYS A 83 -9.00 0.56 -7.65
N PHE A 84 -8.53 1.48 -6.82
CA PHE A 84 -7.46 1.22 -5.86
C PHE A 84 -7.85 0.10 -4.89
N ILE A 85 -9.04 0.18 -4.32
CA ILE A 85 -9.57 -0.86 -3.41
C ILE A 85 -9.75 -2.20 -4.13
N SER A 86 -10.36 -2.20 -5.31
CA SER A 86 -10.53 -3.43 -6.12
C SER A 86 -9.20 -4.12 -6.43
N ILE A 87 -8.13 -3.36 -6.67
CA ILE A 87 -6.79 -3.92 -6.87
C ILE A 87 -6.28 -4.58 -5.59
N TYR A 88 -6.40 -3.90 -4.44
CA TYR A 88 -6.01 -4.47 -3.15
C TYR A 88 -6.79 -5.74 -2.81
N GLU A 89 -8.11 -5.76 -3.01
CA GLU A 89 -8.95 -6.95 -2.83
C GLU A 89 -8.45 -8.12 -3.67
N ASN A 90 -8.17 -7.87 -4.95
CA ASN A 90 -7.63 -8.89 -5.85
C ASN A 90 -6.25 -9.41 -5.39
N ILE A 91 -5.38 -8.53 -4.90
CA ILE A 91 -4.09 -8.90 -4.35
C ILE A 91 -4.27 -9.82 -3.14
N TRP A 92 -5.11 -9.44 -2.18
CA TRP A 92 -5.39 -10.25 -1.00
C TRP A 92 -6.04 -11.60 -1.35
N ASN A 93 -7.00 -11.62 -2.28
CA ASN A 93 -7.61 -12.84 -2.77
C ASN A 93 -6.60 -13.77 -3.45
N ASN A 94 -5.68 -13.24 -4.24
CA ASN A 94 -4.64 -14.02 -4.90
C ASN A 94 -3.61 -14.54 -3.89
N TYR A 95 -3.23 -13.73 -2.92
CA TYR A 95 -2.37 -14.14 -1.83
C TYR A 95 -2.97 -15.31 -1.06
N GLN A 96 -4.24 -15.21 -0.66
CA GLN A 96 -4.95 -16.29 0.02
C GLN A 96 -4.94 -17.60 -0.80
N LYS A 97 -5.19 -17.53 -2.11
CA LYS A 97 -5.15 -18.69 -3.00
C LYS A 97 -3.75 -19.31 -3.13
N SER A 98 -2.70 -18.52 -2.94
CA SER A 98 -1.32 -19.01 -2.97
C SER A 98 -0.89 -19.72 -1.68
N LEU A 99 -1.66 -19.57 -0.59
CA LEU A 99 -1.39 -20.23 0.68
C LEU A 99 -1.80 -21.71 0.59
N ASN A 100 -0.83 -22.58 0.55
CA ASN A 100 -1.02 -24.02 0.40
C ASN A 100 -1.39 -24.76 1.70
N GLY A 101 -1.81 -24.04 2.75
CA GLY A 101 -2.13 -24.63 4.05
C GLY A 101 -0.92 -25.12 4.85
N GLU A 102 0.27 -24.67 4.50
CA GLU A 102 1.54 -25.07 5.15
C GLU A 102 1.85 -24.30 6.44
N PHE A 103 1.00 -23.32 6.81
CA PHE A 103 1.26 -22.43 7.94
C PHE A 103 0.14 -22.51 8.97
N ASP A 104 0.50 -22.67 10.22
CA ASP A 104 -0.44 -22.57 11.34
C ASP A 104 -0.86 -21.12 11.59
N PHE A 105 0.07 -20.17 11.39
CA PHE A 105 -0.14 -18.73 11.59
C PHE A 105 0.55 -17.90 10.52
N ILE A 106 -0.09 -16.81 10.13
CA ILE A 106 0.50 -15.78 9.27
C ILE A 106 0.42 -14.45 10.02
N VAL A 107 1.56 -13.81 10.19
CA VAL A 107 1.67 -12.52 10.88
C VAL A 107 1.96 -11.42 9.86
N PHE A 108 1.10 -10.40 9.82
CA PHE A 108 1.29 -9.23 8.97
C PHE A 108 1.63 -8.01 9.82
N ASP A 109 2.68 -7.29 9.47
CA ASP A 109 3.02 -6.01 10.07
C ASP A 109 2.53 -4.86 9.18
N GLY A 110 1.56 -4.10 9.69
CA GLY A 110 1.07 -2.88 9.06
C GLY A 110 0.30 -3.02 7.73
N SER A 111 0.17 -4.24 7.20
CA SER A 111 -0.33 -4.47 5.84
C SER A 111 -1.81 -4.17 5.63
N LEU A 112 -2.64 -4.22 6.66
CA LEU A 112 -4.07 -3.93 6.56
C LEU A 112 -4.41 -2.49 6.96
N LEU A 113 -4.03 -2.09 8.17
CA LEU A 113 -4.41 -0.78 8.70
C LEU A 113 -3.37 0.30 8.36
N HIS A 114 -2.08 0.00 8.50
CA HIS A 114 -1.07 1.04 8.29
C HIS A 114 -0.96 1.45 6.82
N HIS A 115 -0.76 0.50 5.91
CA HIS A 115 -0.54 0.84 4.49
C HIS A 115 -1.82 1.28 3.78
N PRO A 116 -2.86 0.43 3.58
CA PRO A 116 -4.02 0.82 2.79
C PRO A 116 -4.84 1.93 3.46
N LEU A 117 -5.06 1.87 4.78
CA LEU A 117 -5.82 2.90 5.47
C LEU A 117 -5.11 4.26 5.47
N ASN A 118 -3.78 4.26 5.66
CA ASN A 118 -3.00 5.49 5.54
C ASN A 118 -3.11 6.11 4.15
N ASP A 119 -3.08 5.28 3.13
CA ASP A 119 -3.20 5.71 1.74
C ASP A 119 -4.60 6.27 1.44
N ILE A 120 -5.66 5.55 1.86
CA ILE A 120 -7.05 5.94 1.69
C ILE A 120 -7.32 7.29 2.37
N ILE A 121 -6.95 7.46 3.62
CA ILE A 121 -7.19 8.69 4.37
C ILE A 121 -6.37 9.87 3.82
N ASN A 122 -5.07 9.67 3.59
CA ASN A 122 -4.18 10.77 3.25
C ASN A 122 -4.22 11.17 1.77
N ASN A 123 -4.32 10.22 0.86
CA ASN A 123 -4.24 10.50 -0.56
C ASN A 123 -5.60 10.64 -1.23
N TYR A 124 -6.65 10.01 -0.67
CA TYR A 124 -8.02 10.18 -1.15
C TYR A 124 -8.84 11.13 -0.28
N HIS A 125 -8.28 11.63 0.83
CA HIS A 125 -8.89 12.63 1.70
C HIS A 125 -10.26 12.22 2.25
N ILE A 126 -10.42 10.96 2.61
CA ILE A 126 -11.64 10.45 3.26
C ILE A 126 -11.45 10.30 4.77
N THR A 127 -12.56 10.29 5.52
CA THR A 127 -12.52 10.12 6.98
C THR A 127 -12.42 8.65 7.38
N GLY A 128 -12.16 8.39 8.68
CA GLY A 128 -12.18 7.04 9.23
C GLY A 128 -13.51 6.32 8.97
N GLU A 129 -14.65 6.98 9.18
CA GLU A 129 -15.98 6.42 8.91
C GLU A 129 -16.17 6.02 7.45
N GLN A 130 -15.71 6.86 6.52
CA GLN A 130 -15.76 6.57 5.09
C GLN A 130 -14.81 5.43 4.68
N ALA A 131 -13.76 5.20 5.44
CA ALA A 131 -12.79 4.11 5.19
C ALA A 131 -13.29 2.73 5.66
N VAL A 132 -14.24 2.67 6.61
CA VAL A 132 -14.76 1.40 7.17
C VAL A 132 -15.17 0.39 6.10
N PRO A 133 -16.00 0.73 5.10
CA PRO A 133 -16.41 -0.24 4.07
C PRO A 133 -15.22 -0.82 3.31
N PHE A 134 -14.21 0.00 3.01
CA PHE A 134 -13.02 -0.43 2.26
C PHE A 134 -12.15 -1.40 3.08
N ILE A 135 -11.93 -1.09 4.36
CA ILE A 135 -11.17 -1.98 5.25
C ILE A 135 -11.92 -3.28 5.51
N THR A 136 -13.24 -3.22 5.68
CA THR A 136 -14.08 -4.42 5.79
C THR A 136 -13.98 -5.30 4.54
N ALA A 137 -14.01 -4.71 3.36
CA ALA A 137 -13.85 -5.45 2.10
C ALA A 137 -12.47 -6.13 2.01
N LEU A 138 -11.39 -5.45 2.41
CA LEU A 138 -10.05 -6.03 2.48
C LEU A 138 -9.96 -7.18 3.49
N LEU A 139 -10.57 -7.03 4.68
CA LEU A 139 -10.64 -8.10 5.68
C LEU A 139 -11.36 -9.34 5.14
N ASN A 140 -12.44 -9.14 4.39
CA ASN A 140 -13.16 -10.23 3.76
C ASN A 140 -12.33 -10.91 2.65
N ALA A 141 -11.58 -10.13 1.88
CA ALA A 141 -10.70 -10.61 0.82
C ALA A 141 -9.54 -11.48 1.34
N ILE A 142 -9.09 -11.27 2.58
CA ILE A 142 -8.07 -12.12 3.22
C ILE A 142 -8.53 -13.58 3.37
N GLY A 143 -9.85 -13.82 3.51
CA GLY A 143 -10.47 -15.16 3.47
C GLY A 143 -10.03 -16.14 4.55
N LEU A 144 -9.22 -15.74 5.53
CA LEU A 144 -8.79 -16.57 6.65
C LEU A 144 -9.97 -16.79 7.62
N THR A 145 -10.06 -17.98 8.19
CA THR A 145 -11.14 -18.38 9.11
C THR A 145 -11.10 -17.58 10.42
N GLU A 146 -9.91 -17.34 10.94
CA GLU A 146 -9.72 -16.55 12.17
C GLU A 146 -8.75 -15.40 11.90
N LYS A 147 -9.09 -14.22 12.37
CA LYS A 147 -8.30 -12.99 12.21
C LYS A 147 -8.17 -12.30 13.55
N TYR A 148 -6.94 -12.02 13.93
CA TYR A 148 -6.62 -11.27 15.15
C TYR A 148 -5.90 -9.98 14.75
N ILE A 149 -6.42 -8.83 15.18
CA ILE A 149 -5.80 -7.53 14.96
C ILE A 149 -5.24 -7.02 16.27
N PHE A 150 -3.91 -6.86 16.33
CA PHE A 150 -3.22 -6.26 17.45
C PHE A 150 -2.87 -4.82 17.11
N TYR A 151 -3.50 -3.87 17.78
CA TYR A 151 -3.24 -2.46 17.60
C TYR A 151 -2.45 -1.90 18.78
N LEU A 152 -1.21 -1.48 18.53
CA LEU A 152 -0.36 -0.89 19.55
C LEU A 152 -0.73 0.58 19.75
N LYS A 153 -1.41 0.87 20.86
CA LYS A 153 -1.87 2.20 21.24
C LYS A 153 -0.88 2.88 22.18
N THR A 154 -0.74 4.18 22.02
CA THR A 154 -0.03 5.05 22.98
C THR A 154 -0.95 6.11 23.55
N ASP A 155 -0.75 6.47 24.81
CA ASP A 155 -1.50 7.51 25.48
C ASP A 155 -0.98 8.92 25.11
N ASN A 156 0.25 9.01 24.60
CA ASN A 156 0.88 10.28 24.22
C ASN A 156 1.64 10.18 22.89
N ILE A 157 0.92 10.54 21.82
CA ILE A 157 1.43 10.49 20.45
C ILE A 157 2.66 11.42 20.29
N SER A 158 2.60 12.61 20.87
CA SER A 158 3.69 13.59 20.77
C SER A 158 5.01 13.04 21.34
N ILE A 159 4.95 12.41 22.51
CA ILE A 159 6.14 11.80 23.13
C ILE A 159 6.65 10.64 22.28
N GLN A 160 5.78 9.75 21.82
CA GLN A 160 6.18 8.60 21.00
C GLN A 160 6.79 9.03 19.67
N LEU A 161 6.24 10.06 19.03
CA LEU A 161 6.84 10.63 17.83
C LEU A 161 8.23 11.21 18.08
N GLN A 162 8.43 11.93 19.18
CA GLN A 162 9.76 12.45 19.53
C GLN A 162 10.78 11.33 19.73
N ILE A 163 10.40 10.26 20.42
CA ILE A 163 11.25 9.08 20.61
C ILE A 163 11.59 8.44 19.24
N ALA A 164 10.59 8.17 18.41
CA ALA A 164 10.79 7.56 17.10
C ALA A 164 11.66 8.43 16.17
N TYR A 165 11.51 9.76 16.21
CA TYR A 165 12.34 10.67 15.43
C TYR A 165 13.78 10.66 15.90
N LYS A 166 14.00 10.64 17.23
CA LYS A 166 15.33 10.54 17.83
C LYS A 166 16.03 9.23 17.43
N GLU A 167 15.35 8.10 17.54
CA GLU A 167 15.90 6.79 17.18
C GLU A 167 16.26 6.69 15.70
N ARG A 168 15.54 7.40 14.82
CA ARG A 168 15.80 7.46 13.38
C ARG A 168 16.77 8.57 12.98
N ASN A 169 17.43 9.22 13.94
CA ASN A 169 18.32 10.38 13.71
C ASN A 169 17.64 11.51 12.89
N ARG A 170 16.35 11.73 13.10
CA ARG A 170 15.59 12.82 12.46
C ARG A 170 15.48 14.02 13.36
N LEU A 171 15.25 15.20 12.76
CA LEU A 171 14.87 16.40 13.49
C LEU A 171 13.57 16.17 14.27
N LYS A 172 13.36 16.91 15.36
CA LYS A 172 12.12 16.83 16.15
C LYS A 172 10.89 17.01 15.26
N PRO A 173 9.78 16.28 15.54
CA PRO A 173 8.55 16.45 14.79
C PRO A 173 8.00 17.87 14.95
N THR A 174 7.50 18.45 13.87
CA THR A 174 6.80 19.74 13.88
C THR A 174 5.41 19.61 14.48
N CYS A 175 4.80 20.72 14.93
CA CYS A 175 3.42 20.73 15.40
C CYS A 175 2.45 20.15 14.35
N LYS A 176 2.62 20.49 13.07
CA LYS A 176 1.80 19.93 11.98
C LYS A 176 1.90 18.41 11.85
N GLN A 177 3.08 17.86 12.07
CA GLN A 177 3.27 16.41 12.05
C GLN A 177 2.62 15.74 13.26
N ILE A 178 2.68 16.36 14.43
CA ILE A 178 1.99 15.84 15.63
C ILE A 178 0.48 15.86 15.41
N GLU A 179 -0.10 16.99 14.99
CA GLU A 179 -1.52 17.13 14.68
C GLU A 179 -2.00 16.13 13.61
N PHE A 180 -1.18 15.90 12.59
CA PHE A 180 -1.46 14.90 11.57
C PHE A 180 -1.60 13.51 12.16
N TRP A 181 -0.64 13.08 13.00
CA TRP A 181 -0.68 11.76 13.61
C TRP A 181 -1.78 11.61 14.66
N GLU A 182 -2.08 12.66 15.44
CA GLU A 182 -3.21 12.66 16.37
C GLU A 182 -4.54 12.46 15.66
N ARG A 183 -4.76 13.14 14.54
CA ARG A 183 -5.93 12.93 13.69
C ARG A 183 -5.96 11.52 13.11
N ARG A 184 -4.84 11.06 12.58
CA ARG A 184 -4.72 9.73 11.98
C ARG A 184 -5.05 8.62 12.97
N PHE A 185 -4.60 8.72 14.21
CA PHE A 185 -4.94 7.75 15.26
C PHE A 185 -6.43 7.78 15.64
N LYS A 186 -7.10 8.93 15.56
CA LYS A 186 -8.55 8.99 15.73
C LYS A 186 -9.27 8.23 14.63
N ASP A 187 -8.86 8.41 13.39
CA ASP A 187 -9.41 7.67 12.25
C ASP A 187 -9.17 6.16 12.38
N ASP A 188 -7.97 5.73 12.82
CA ASP A 188 -7.68 4.32 13.11
C ASP A 188 -8.65 3.75 14.15
N MET A 189 -8.92 4.48 15.24
CA MET A 189 -9.83 4.02 16.29
C MET A 189 -11.27 3.92 15.82
N VAL A 190 -11.71 4.82 14.94
CA VAL A 190 -13.04 4.73 14.31
C VAL A 190 -13.15 3.45 13.49
N VAL A 191 -12.18 3.17 12.64
CA VAL A 191 -12.16 1.96 11.82
C VAL A 191 -12.10 0.71 12.70
N LEU A 192 -11.19 0.64 13.67
CA LEU A 192 -11.03 -0.52 14.56
C LEU A 192 -12.29 -0.83 15.35
N ASN A 193 -12.97 0.17 15.90
CA ASN A 193 -14.20 -0.04 16.64
C ASN A 193 -15.32 -0.59 15.73
N SER A 194 -15.41 -0.08 14.50
CA SER A 194 -16.46 -0.48 13.54
C SER A 194 -16.25 -1.89 12.96
N ILE A 195 -15.01 -2.38 12.85
CA ILE A 195 -14.75 -3.73 12.33
C ILE A 195 -14.76 -4.81 13.40
N ASN A 196 -14.84 -4.44 14.69
CA ASN A 196 -14.93 -5.36 15.82
C ASN A 196 -16.40 -5.63 16.26
N GLU A 197 -17.37 -4.93 15.66
CA GLU A 197 -18.81 -5.15 15.84
C GLU A 197 -19.32 -6.23 14.85
#